data_5e41f6b43430bd631a8cb765867f8841
#
_entry.id   5e41f6b43430bd631a8cb765867f8841
#
_cell.length_a   1.000
_cell.length_b   1.000
_cell.length_c   1.000
_cell.angle_alpha   90.00
_cell.angle_beta   90.00
_cell.angle_gamma   90.00
#
_symmetry.space_group_name_H-M   'P 1'
#
loop_
_entity.id
_entity.type
_entity.pdbx_description
1 polymer ?
#
loop_
_entity_poly.entity_id
_entity_poly.type
_entity_poly.pdbx_seq_one_letter_code
_entity_poly.pdbx_strand_id
1 'polypeptide(L)'
;MSEEIVIYQKPTCSKCRATLSLLKESGQQFDSVNYYEAPLTVEELRKLIQKLNLPVRDVLRKDEPAACNLAGASDDEIIKAMVENPDLMQRPIVVRGDQAKLCRPPENVKELLK
;
A
#
# COMPACT_ATOMS: atom_id res chain seq x y z
N MET A 1 16.91 -15.68 -9.22
CA MET A 1 15.73 -15.96 -8.40
C MET A 1 14.66 -14.90 -8.63
N SER A 2 13.44 -15.34 -8.80
CA SER A 2 12.33 -14.38 -8.92
C SER A 2 11.95 -13.87 -7.54
N GLU A 3 11.77 -12.56 -7.44
CA GLU A 3 11.31 -11.95 -6.21
C GLU A 3 9.79 -12.06 -6.13
N GLU A 4 9.28 -12.31 -4.92
CA GLU A 4 7.85 -12.39 -4.71
C GLU A 4 7.19 -11.03 -4.91
N ILE A 5 6.04 -11.05 -5.57
CA ILE A 5 5.20 -9.85 -5.74
C ILE A 5 4.00 -9.99 -4.83
N VAL A 6 3.76 -8.98 -4.00
CA VAL A 6 2.62 -8.95 -3.08
C VAL A 6 1.88 -7.64 -3.27
N ILE A 7 0.56 -7.71 -3.46
CA ILE A 7 -0.28 -6.53 -3.52
C ILE A 7 -1.10 -6.41 -2.23
N TYR A 8 -1.01 -5.26 -1.57
CA TYR A 8 -1.84 -4.93 -0.42
C TYR A 8 -2.99 -4.08 -0.93
N GLN A 9 -4.21 -4.59 -0.79
CA GLN A 9 -5.35 -4.02 -1.49
C GLN A 9 -6.66 -4.14 -0.69
N LYS A 10 -7.64 -3.34 -1.12
CA LYS A 10 -9.02 -3.47 -0.69
C LYS A 10 -9.84 -3.91 -1.90
N PRO A 11 -10.53 -5.07 -1.85
CA PRO A 11 -11.21 -5.61 -3.04
C PRO A 11 -12.25 -4.68 -3.68
N THR A 12 -12.85 -3.78 -2.91
CA THR A 12 -13.86 -2.84 -3.41
C THR A 12 -13.27 -1.57 -4.02
N CYS A 13 -11.96 -1.42 -3.98
CA CYS A 13 -11.27 -0.23 -4.51
C CYS A 13 -11.04 -0.38 -6.01
N SER A 14 -11.50 0.60 -6.80
CA SER A 14 -11.34 0.57 -8.26
C SER A 14 -9.87 0.59 -8.69
N LYS A 15 -9.03 1.37 -8.00
CA LYS A 15 -7.59 1.44 -8.30
C LYS A 15 -6.91 0.11 -7.98
N CYS A 16 -7.35 -0.58 -6.93
CA CYS A 16 -6.84 -1.90 -6.58
C CYS A 16 -7.18 -2.91 -7.67
N ARG A 17 -8.41 -2.88 -8.17
CA ARG A 17 -8.85 -3.79 -9.23
C ARG A 17 -8.09 -3.55 -10.53
N ALA A 18 -7.86 -2.29 -10.87
CA ALA A 18 -7.09 -1.95 -12.07
C ALA A 18 -5.65 -2.45 -11.95
N THR A 19 -5.04 -2.30 -10.78
CA THR A 19 -3.68 -2.79 -10.53
C THR A 19 -3.63 -4.32 -10.60
N LEU A 20 -4.64 -4.99 -10.04
CA LEU A 20 -4.74 -6.45 -10.12
C LEU A 20 -4.81 -6.92 -11.58
N SER A 21 -5.57 -6.22 -12.42
CA SER A 21 -5.67 -6.54 -13.84
C SER A 21 -4.30 -6.44 -14.52
N LEU A 22 -3.54 -5.39 -14.22
CA LEU A 22 -2.20 -5.22 -14.78
C LEU A 22 -1.25 -6.33 -14.34
N LEU A 23 -1.34 -6.75 -13.08
CA LEU A 23 -0.52 -7.87 -12.58
C LEU A 23 -0.87 -9.17 -13.27
N LYS A 24 -2.16 -9.43 -13.48
CA LYS A 24 -2.61 -10.64 -14.19
C LYS A 24 -2.14 -10.63 -15.64
N GLU A 25 -2.23 -9.49 -16.30
CA GLU A 25 -1.79 -9.34 -17.69
C GLU A 25 -0.29 -9.55 -17.85
N SER A 26 0.50 -9.24 -16.80
CA SER A 26 1.95 -9.42 -16.87
C SER A 26 2.38 -10.88 -16.93
N GLY A 27 1.50 -11.80 -16.53
CA GLY A 27 1.80 -13.22 -16.48
C GLY A 27 2.68 -13.63 -15.30
N GLN A 28 3.06 -12.70 -14.46
CA GLN A 28 3.89 -13.01 -13.27
C GLN A 28 3.01 -13.44 -12.11
N GLN A 29 3.55 -14.34 -11.28
CA GLN A 29 2.85 -14.78 -10.08
C GLN A 29 2.90 -13.70 -9.01
N PHE A 30 1.80 -13.55 -8.28
CA PHE A 30 1.73 -12.59 -7.18
C PHE A 30 0.76 -13.07 -6.12
N ASP A 31 0.95 -12.59 -4.89
CA ASP A 31 0.04 -12.83 -3.79
C ASP A 31 -0.74 -11.56 -3.50
N SER A 32 -1.98 -11.73 -3.06
CA SER A 32 -2.87 -10.62 -2.73
C SER A 32 -3.20 -10.66 -1.24
N VAL A 33 -3.02 -9.54 -0.57
CA VAL A 33 -3.33 -9.40 0.85
C VAL A 33 -4.42 -8.34 1.01
N ASN A 34 -5.55 -8.75 1.59
CA ASN A 34 -6.59 -7.83 2.00
C ASN A 34 -6.30 -7.44 3.45
N TYR A 35 -5.68 -6.28 3.64
CA TYR A 35 -5.26 -5.86 4.98
C TYR A 35 -6.42 -5.40 5.86
N TYR A 36 -7.63 -5.40 5.35
CA TYR A 36 -8.84 -5.22 6.16
C TYR A 36 -9.19 -6.51 6.90
N GLU A 37 -8.93 -7.66 6.28
CA GLU A 37 -9.15 -8.98 6.90
C GLU A 37 -7.92 -9.48 7.65
N ALA A 38 -6.73 -9.13 7.15
CA ALA A 38 -5.45 -9.51 7.75
C ALA A 38 -4.67 -8.24 8.08
N PRO A 39 -4.98 -7.56 9.20
CA PRO A 39 -4.36 -6.27 9.53
C PRO A 39 -2.85 -6.35 9.65
N LEU A 40 -2.20 -5.30 9.18
CA LEU A 40 -0.76 -5.15 9.33
C LEU A 40 -0.42 -4.74 10.76
N THR A 41 0.76 -5.17 11.25
CA THR A 41 1.29 -4.63 12.49
C THR A 41 1.98 -3.30 12.23
N VAL A 42 2.24 -2.54 13.28
CA VAL A 42 2.97 -1.27 13.17
C VAL A 42 4.34 -1.48 12.50
N GLU A 43 5.05 -2.54 12.90
CA GLU A 43 6.36 -2.83 12.32
C GLU A 43 6.28 -3.22 10.84
N GLU A 44 5.29 -4.02 10.48
CA GLU A 44 5.08 -4.42 9.07
C GLU A 44 4.80 -3.20 8.20
N LEU A 45 3.94 -2.30 8.68
CA LEU A 45 3.62 -1.09 7.93
C LEU A 45 4.83 -0.16 7.83
N ARG A 46 5.60 -0.03 8.91
CA ARG A 46 6.81 0.79 8.90
C ARG A 46 7.80 0.29 7.84
N LYS A 47 8.02 -1.02 7.78
CA LYS A 47 8.91 -1.63 6.78
C LYS A 47 8.38 -1.41 5.37
N LEU A 48 7.07 -1.52 5.18
CA LEU A 48 6.44 -1.30 3.89
C LEU A 48 6.66 0.13 3.40
N ILE A 49 6.49 1.10 4.28
CA ILE A 49 6.70 2.51 3.96
C ILE A 49 8.17 2.77 3.63
N GLN A 50 9.10 2.11 4.33
CA GLN A 50 10.52 2.22 4.01
C GLN A 50 10.81 1.72 2.60
N LYS A 51 10.20 0.62 2.19
CA LYS A 51 10.35 0.08 0.83
C LYS A 51 9.77 1.03 -0.23
N LEU A 52 8.70 1.75 0.12
CA LEU A 52 8.11 2.75 -0.75
C LEU A 52 9.05 3.95 -0.96
N ASN A 53 9.94 4.19 -0.02
CA ASN A 53 10.85 5.33 -0.02
C ASN A 53 10.10 6.67 -0.10
N LEU A 54 9.00 6.74 0.64
CA LEU A 54 8.14 7.93 0.72
C LEU A 54 8.01 8.41 2.16
N PRO A 55 7.76 9.70 2.37
CA PRO A 55 7.37 10.17 3.69
C PRO A 55 6.09 9.49 4.16
N VAL A 56 5.97 9.25 5.45
CA VAL A 56 4.78 8.60 6.01
C VAL A 56 3.50 9.36 5.63
N ARG A 57 3.55 10.68 5.60
CA ARG A 57 2.38 11.51 5.25
C ARG A 57 1.92 11.32 3.81
N ASP A 58 2.79 10.88 2.92
CA ASP A 58 2.41 10.62 1.52
C ASP A 58 1.61 9.31 1.39
N VAL A 59 1.69 8.43 2.38
CA VAL A 59 0.91 7.19 2.42
C VAL A 59 -0.47 7.43 3.06
N LEU A 60 -0.61 8.53 3.80
CA LEU A 60 -1.87 8.89 4.46
C LEU A 60 -2.86 9.45 3.45
N ARG A 61 -4.11 8.98 3.51
CA ARG A 61 -5.20 9.54 2.71
C ARG A 61 -5.74 10.80 3.40
N LYS A 62 -5.23 11.93 2.97
CA LYS A 62 -5.54 13.22 3.59
C LYS A 62 -6.99 13.65 3.43
N ASP A 63 -7.69 13.11 2.43
CA ASP A 63 -9.09 13.39 2.18
C ASP A 63 -10.05 12.59 3.07
N GLU A 64 -9.54 11.60 3.82
CA GLU A 64 -10.36 10.88 4.80
C GLU A 64 -10.68 11.77 5.99
N PRO A 65 -11.96 11.82 6.46
CA PRO A 65 -12.31 12.65 7.60
C PRO A 65 -11.47 12.38 8.85
N ALA A 66 -11.14 11.13 9.11
CA ALA A 66 -10.32 10.76 10.27
C ALA A 66 -8.89 11.30 10.20
N ALA A 67 -8.41 11.67 9.00
CA ALA A 67 -7.06 12.18 8.83
C ALA A 67 -6.89 13.60 9.39
N CYS A 68 -7.98 14.34 9.56
CA CYS A 68 -7.87 15.72 10.05
C CYS A 68 -7.30 15.81 11.46
N ASN A 69 -7.47 14.76 12.26
CA ASN A 69 -6.91 14.68 13.62
C ASN A 69 -5.40 14.41 13.62
N LEU A 70 -4.82 14.11 12.46
CA LEU A 70 -3.42 13.73 12.33
C LEU A 70 -2.54 14.83 11.78
N ALA A 71 -3.08 16.03 11.61
CA ALA A 71 -2.33 17.15 11.00
C ALA A 71 -1.04 17.47 11.73
N GLY A 72 -1.03 17.36 13.05
CA GLY A 72 0.15 17.61 13.87
C GLY A 72 0.80 16.36 14.44
N ALA A 73 0.39 15.18 13.99
CA ALA A 73 0.87 13.92 14.55
C ALA A 73 2.28 13.56 14.05
N SER A 74 3.01 12.82 14.89
CA SER A 74 4.31 12.27 14.50
C SER A 74 4.12 11.12 13.50
N ASP A 75 5.21 10.72 12.85
CA ASP A 75 5.17 9.59 11.92
C ASP A 75 4.68 8.32 12.62
N ASP A 76 5.15 8.05 13.83
CA ASP A 76 4.73 6.87 14.60
C ASP A 76 3.24 6.90 14.91
N GLU A 77 2.71 8.07 15.25
CA GLU A 77 1.28 8.23 15.51
C GLU A 77 0.46 8.01 14.25
N ILE A 78 0.95 8.47 13.10
CA ILE A 78 0.27 8.27 11.82
C ILE A 78 0.27 6.80 11.44
N ILE A 79 1.40 6.10 11.60
CA ILE A 79 1.50 4.67 11.32
C ILE A 79 0.52 3.89 12.19
N LYS A 80 0.49 4.20 13.48
CA LYS A 80 -0.43 3.54 14.41
C LYS A 80 -1.89 3.76 14.02
N ALA A 81 -2.23 4.98 13.63
CA ALA A 81 -3.58 5.31 13.20
C ALA A 81 -3.98 4.54 11.93
N MET A 82 -3.06 4.40 10.97
CA MET A 82 -3.30 3.65 9.74
C MET A 82 -3.50 2.16 10.00
N VAL A 83 -2.77 1.60 10.98
CA VAL A 83 -2.96 0.19 11.38
C VAL A 83 -4.34 -0.01 11.99
N GLU A 84 -4.77 0.92 12.85
CA GLU A 84 -6.07 0.84 13.50
C GLU A 84 -7.23 1.15 12.56
N ASN A 85 -7.00 2.00 11.57
CA ASN A 85 -8.02 2.38 10.58
C ASN A 85 -7.43 2.29 9.17
N PRO A 86 -7.56 1.13 8.51
CA PRO A 86 -7.00 0.92 7.17
C PRO A 86 -7.48 1.89 6.11
N ASP A 87 -8.64 2.53 6.31
CA ASP A 87 -9.14 3.54 5.36
C ASP A 87 -8.21 4.75 5.25
N LEU A 88 -7.34 4.96 6.25
CA LEU A 88 -6.38 6.06 6.22
C LEU A 88 -5.19 5.81 5.29
N MET A 89 -4.98 4.57 4.86
CA MET A 89 -3.88 4.23 3.96
C MET A 89 -4.24 4.43 2.51
N GLN A 90 -3.31 5.03 1.76
CA GLN A 90 -3.38 5.01 0.30
C GLN A 90 -3.22 3.58 -0.21
N ARG A 91 -3.92 3.22 -1.28
CA ARG A 91 -3.90 1.87 -1.83
C ARG A 91 -4.13 1.90 -3.34
N PRO A 92 -3.68 0.86 -4.09
CA PRO A 92 -2.96 -0.31 -3.58
C PRO A 92 -1.47 -0.07 -3.44
N ILE A 93 -0.82 -0.90 -2.62
CA ILE A 93 0.63 -0.91 -2.50
C ILE A 93 1.12 -2.26 -3.01
N VAL A 94 2.06 -2.25 -3.94
CA VAL A 94 2.64 -3.47 -4.49
C VAL A 94 4.10 -3.54 -4.11
N VAL A 95 4.52 -4.70 -3.61
CA VAL A 95 5.89 -4.96 -3.17
C VAL A 95 6.50 -6.02 -4.05
N ARG A 96 7.76 -5.82 -4.45
CA ARG A 96 8.57 -6.84 -5.11
C ARG A 96 9.96 -6.82 -4.50
N GLY A 97 10.28 -7.83 -3.69
CA GLY A 97 11.55 -7.87 -2.97
C GLY A 97 11.69 -6.68 -2.03
N ASP A 98 12.74 -5.88 -2.23
CA ASP A 98 13.01 -4.69 -1.42
C ASP A 98 12.36 -3.42 -1.96
N GLN A 99 11.64 -3.52 -3.07
CA GLN A 99 11.01 -2.38 -3.71
C GLN A 99 9.50 -2.41 -3.51
N ALA A 100 8.91 -1.23 -3.40
CA ALA A 100 7.46 -1.10 -3.32
C ALA A 100 7.02 0.15 -4.08
N LYS A 101 5.78 0.11 -4.57
CA LYS A 101 5.16 1.26 -5.26
C LYS A 101 3.75 1.46 -4.76
N LEU A 102 3.41 2.72 -4.56
CA LEU A 102 2.04 3.12 -4.37
C LEU A 102 1.42 3.27 -5.77
N CYS A 103 0.50 2.38 -6.11
CA CYS A 103 -0.03 2.29 -7.47
C CYS A 103 -1.23 3.21 -7.68
N ARG A 104 -0.98 4.49 -7.58
CA ARG A 104 -1.91 5.56 -7.88
C ARG A 104 -1.19 6.63 -8.71
N PRO A 105 -1.30 6.56 -10.05
CA PRO A 105 -2.21 5.68 -10.82
C PRO A 105 -1.74 4.22 -10.86
N PRO A 106 -2.66 3.29 -11.21
CA PRO A 106 -2.33 1.85 -11.23
C PRO A 106 -1.13 1.50 -12.11
N GLU A 107 -0.90 2.25 -13.16
CA GLU A 107 0.20 2.04 -14.10
C GLU A 107 1.58 2.08 -13.43
N ASN A 108 1.69 2.65 -12.24
CA ASN A 108 2.95 2.67 -11.48
C ASN A 108 3.46 1.26 -11.19
N VAL A 109 2.55 0.25 -11.17
CA VAL A 109 2.96 -1.14 -10.94
C VAL A 109 3.92 -1.64 -12.01
N LYS A 110 3.85 -1.08 -13.22
CA LYS A 110 4.70 -1.50 -14.34
C LYS A 110 6.18 -1.28 -14.04
N GLU A 111 6.51 -0.33 -13.20
CA GLU A 111 7.91 -0.09 -12.81
C GLU A 111 8.48 -1.25 -12.00
N LEU A 112 7.63 -1.99 -11.29
CA LEU A 112 8.05 -3.17 -10.53
C LEU A 112 8.11 -4.43 -11.40
N LEU A 113 7.49 -4.40 -12.57
CA LEU A 113 7.39 -5.56 -13.46
C LEU A 113 8.50 -5.61 -14.51
N LYS A 114 9.33 -4.59 -14.55
CA LYS A 114 10.45 -4.53 -15.50
C LYS A 114 11.59 -5.48 -15.13
#